data_684d309cf65fa570062ecc6343b3d0c6
#
_entry.id   684d309cf65fa570062ecc6343b3d0c6
#
_cell.length_a   1.000
_cell.length_b   1.000
_cell.length_c   1.000
_cell.angle_alpha   90.00
_cell.angle_beta   90.00
_cell.angle_gamma   90.00
#
_symmetry.space_group_name_H-M   'P 1'
#
loop_
_entity.id
_entity.type
_entity.pdbx_description
1 polymer ?
#
loop_
_entity_poly.entity_id
_entity_poly.type
_entity_poly.pdbx_seq_one_letter_code
_entity_poly.pdbx_strand_id
1 'polypeptide(L)'
;AKAERHLSCATMTSPSDGVLISRAVNEGQTVASGFETPTLFTIAADLTQMQVVADVDEADIGGVEEGQRATFTVDAYPNDVFEGTVMQVRLGESSSSSSTASSSSTVVTYEVIISAPNPSLKLKPRLTANITIYTLDRHDVLSVPTRALRFTPDALLVGDKAVVNDIEAEHKLWTRQGNTFTAHAVETGISGGNLTEIVSGIAEGTEIITEATLATL
;
A
#
# COMPACT_ATOMS: atom_id res chain seq x y z
N ALA A 1 -55.96 -13.70 -13.59
CA ALA A 1 -55.13 -12.48 -13.63
C ALA A 1 -54.67 -11.95 -12.23
N LYS A 2 -55.56 -11.71 -11.21
CA LYS A 2 -55.11 -11.25 -9.87
C LYS A 2 -54.48 -12.38 -9.05
N ALA A 3 -55.09 -13.56 -9.02
CA ALA A 3 -54.60 -14.71 -8.29
C ALA A 3 -53.23 -15.24 -8.81
N GLU A 4 -53.03 -15.19 -10.11
CA GLU A 4 -51.78 -15.58 -10.75
C GLU A 4 -50.62 -14.64 -10.38
N ARG A 5 -50.89 -13.33 -10.31
CA ARG A 5 -49.89 -12.34 -9.83
C ARG A 5 -49.52 -12.54 -8.36
N HIS A 6 -50.49 -12.88 -7.52
CA HIS A 6 -50.18 -13.20 -6.11
C HIS A 6 -49.37 -14.47 -5.96
N LEU A 7 -49.60 -15.47 -6.83
CA LEU A 7 -48.83 -16.70 -6.83
C LEU A 7 -47.39 -16.48 -7.37
N SER A 8 -47.21 -15.65 -8.39
CA SER A 8 -45.88 -15.33 -8.90
C SER A 8 -45.04 -14.52 -7.90
N CYS A 9 -45.66 -13.71 -7.04
CA CYS A 9 -44.98 -13.00 -5.96
C CYS A 9 -44.53 -13.92 -4.81
N ALA A 10 -45.05 -15.15 -4.72
CA ALA A 10 -44.66 -16.12 -3.72
C ALA A 10 -43.30 -16.79 -4.01
N THR A 11 -42.82 -16.69 -5.24
CA THR A 11 -41.51 -17.21 -5.66
C THR A 11 -40.61 -16.04 -6.02
N MET A 12 -39.55 -15.86 -5.22
CA MET A 12 -38.52 -14.87 -5.51
C MET A 12 -37.36 -15.55 -6.23
N THR A 13 -37.03 -15.07 -7.40
CA THR A 13 -35.87 -15.53 -8.19
C THR A 13 -34.80 -14.47 -8.18
N SER A 14 -33.54 -14.88 -8.30
CA SER A 14 -32.42 -13.95 -8.45
C SER A 14 -32.58 -13.16 -9.75
N PRO A 15 -32.43 -11.84 -9.74
CA PRO A 15 -32.46 -11.01 -10.95
C PRO A 15 -31.18 -11.14 -11.80
N SER A 16 -30.09 -11.66 -11.24
CA SER A 16 -28.80 -11.83 -11.92
C SER A 16 -28.13 -13.12 -11.50
N ASP A 17 -27.29 -13.65 -12.39
CA ASP A 17 -26.39 -14.76 -12.05
C ASP A 17 -25.29 -14.28 -11.12
N GLY A 18 -24.82 -15.15 -10.22
CA GLY A 18 -23.79 -14.76 -9.28
C GLY A 18 -23.61 -15.76 -8.15
N VAL A 19 -22.69 -15.44 -7.25
CA VAL A 19 -22.38 -16.23 -6.05
C VAL A 19 -23.08 -15.64 -4.82
N LEU A 20 -23.79 -16.46 -4.08
CA LEU A 20 -24.44 -16.07 -2.84
C LEU A 20 -23.38 -15.78 -1.76
N ILE A 21 -23.27 -14.53 -1.32
CA ILE A 21 -22.34 -14.12 -0.25
C ILE A 21 -22.96 -14.33 1.11
N SER A 22 -24.21 -13.89 1.32
CA SER A 22 -24.87 -14.01 2.60
C SER A 22 -26.37 -14.23 2.47
N ARG A 23 -26.90 -14.99 3.41
CA ARG A 23 -28.32 -15.23 3.63
C ARG A 23 -28.72 -14.63 4.97
N ALA A 24 -29.59 -13.61 4.95
CA ALA A 24 -30.02 -12.87 6.14
C ALA A 24 -31.33 -13.44 6.76
N VAL A 25 -31.95 -14.43 6.11
CA VAL A 25 -33.24 -15.00 6.54
C VAL A 25 -33.15 -16.50 6.75
N ASN A 26 -33.93 -17.02 7.69
CA ASN A 26 -34.04 -18.46 7.99
C ASN A 26 -35.40 -19.01 7.53
N GLU A 27 -35.46 -20.34 7.37
CA GLU A 27 -36.71 -21.03 7.08
C GLU A 27 -37.71 -20.81 8.22
N GLY A 28 -38.96 -20.55 7.87
CA GLY A 28 -40.03 -20.28 8.82
C GLY A 28 -40.05 -18.83 9.37
N GLN A 29 -39.11 -17.98 8.95
CA GLN A 29 -39.09 -16.60 9.38
C GLN A 29 -40.10 -15.78 8.58
N THR A 30 -41.00 -15.08 9.26
CA THR A 30 -41.94 -14.14 8.62
C THR A 30 -41.20 -12.88 8.23
N VAL A 31 -41.20 -12.53 6.94
CA VAL A 31 -40.68 -11.28 6.41
C VAL A 31 -41.83 -10.31 6.25
N ALA A 32 -41.89 -9.31 7.11
CA ALA A 32 -42.87 -8.24 7.00
C ALA A 32 -42.37 -7.20 5.99
N SER A 33 -43.08 -6.99 4.91
CA SER A 33 -42.88 -5.88 4.00
C SER A 33 -43.58 -4.65 4.59
N GLY A 34 -42.95 -4.09 5.64
CA GLY A 34 -43.40 -2.83 6.23
C GLY A 34 -42.85 -1.62 5.47
N PHE A 35 -42.49 -0.58 6.19
CA PHE A 35 -41.93 0.64 5.62
C PHE A 35 -40.44 0.48 5.18
N GLU A 36 -39.78 -0.61 5.54
CA GLU A 36 -38.39 -0.92 5.16
C GLU A 36 -38.34 -2.23 4.38
N THR A 37 -37.53 -2.24 3.31
CA THR A 37 -37.26 -3.46 2.52
C THR A 37 -36.09 -4.21 3.16
N PRO A 38 -36.33 -5.35 3.85
CA PRO A 38 -35.24 -6.11 4.45
C PRO A 38 -34.36 -6.77 3.38
N THR A 39 -33.07 -6.79 3.57
CA THR A 39 -32.13 -7.55 2.74
C THR A 39 -32.26 -9.04 3.06
N LEU A 40 -32.67 -9.84 2.08
CA LEU A 40 -32.85 -11.28 2.25
C LEU A 40 -31.58 -12.07 1.88
N PHE A 41 -31.01 -11.73 0.73
CA PHE A 41 -29.81 -12.35 0.17
C PHE A 41 -28.88 -11.31 -0.40
N THR A 42 -27.58 -11.51 -0.25
CA THR A 42 -26.57 -10.71 -0.93
C THR A 42 -25.86 -11.58 -1.95
N ILE A 43 -25.93 -11.19 -3.22
CA ILE A 43 -25.35 -11.92 -4.34
C ILE A 43 -24.29 -11.03 -4.98
N ALA A 44 -23.09 -11.57 -5.21
CA ALA A 44 -22.06 -10.93 -6.02
C ALA A 44 -22.16 -11.46 -7.45
N ALA A 45 -22.19 -10.58 -8.41
CA ALA A 45 -22.22 -10.95 -9.82
C ALA A 45 -20.85 -11.52 -10.25
N ASP A 46 -19.78 -10.92 -9.80
CA ASP A 46 -18.41 -11.33 -10.13
C ASP A 46 -17.50 -11.16 -8.92
N LEU A 47 -16.71 -12.19 -8.61
CA LEU A 47 -15.68 -12.18 -7.55
C LEU A 47 -14.26 -12.05 -8.11
N THR A 48 -14.11 -11.99 -9.44
CA THR A 48 -12.80 -11.84 -10.08
C THR A 48 -12.30 -10.40 -10.02
N GLN A 49 -13.24 -9.45 -9.91
CA GLN A 49 -12.97 -8.03 -9.76
C GLN A 49 -13.47 -7.54 -8.40
N MET A 50 -12.53 -7.34 -7.51
CA MET A 50 -12.80 -6.87 -6.16
C MET A 50 -12.34 -5.41 -6.01
N GLN A 51 -12.83 -4.77 -4.99
CA GLN A 51 -12.39 -3.45 -4.58
C GLN A 51 -11.99 -3.50 -3.11
N VAL A 52 -10.90 -2.83 -2.79
CA VAL A 52 -10.49 -2.60 -1.41
C VAL A 52 -10.78 -1.14 -1.08
N VAL A 53 -11.47 -0.90 0.01
CA VAL A 53 -11.72 0.44 0.54
C VAL A 53 -10.71 0.67 1.64
N ALA A 54 -9.86 1.68 1.45
CA ALA A 54 -8.86 2.10 2.41
C ALA A 54 -9.34 3.38 3.11
N ASP A 55 -9.28 3.41 4.43
CA ASP A 55 -9.47 4.62 5.21
C ASP A 55 -8.10 5.29 5.38
N VAL A 56 -7.91 6.44 4.76
CA VAL A 56 -6.67 7.22 4.78
C VAL A 56 -6.88 8.47 5.62
N ASP A 57 -5.92 8.77 6.50
CA ASP A 57 -5.94 9.96 7.34
C ASP A 57 -5.80 11.24 6.51
N GLU A 58 -6.38 12.35 6.98
CA GLU A 58 -6.28 13.67 6.35
C GLU A 58 -4.81 14.10 6.14
N ALA A 59 -3.91 13.71 7.04
CA ALA A 59 -2.49 14.04 6.92
C ALA A 59 -1.82 13.40 5.70
N ASP A 60 -2.27 12.21 5.29
CA ASP A 60 -1.64 11.41 4.25
C ASP A 60 -2.35 11.51 2.89
N ILE A 61 -3.62 11.96 2.88
CA ILE A 61 -4.42 12.01 1.65
C ILE A 61 -3.87 12.98 0.59
N GLY A 62 -3.12 14.00 1.03
CA GLY A 62 -2.58 15.01 0.12
C GLY A 62 -1.61 14.49 -0.94
N GLY A 63 -1.02 13.31 -0.71
CA GLY A 63 -0.13 12.66 -1.67
C GLY A 63 -0.80 11.55 -2.50
N VAL A 64 -2.07 11.24 -2.25
CA VAL A 64 -2.77 10.12 -2.91
C VAL A 64 -3.54 10.64 -4.12
N GLU A 65 -3.20 10.09 -5.29
CA GLU A 65 -3.82 10.43 -6.57
C GLU A 65 -4.39 9.18 -7.26
N GLU A 66 -5.37 9.39 -8.13
CA GLU A 66 -5.92 8.33 -8.97
C GLU A 66 -4.85 7.80 -9.93
N GLY A 67 -4.83 6.49 -10.11
CA GLY A 67 -3.85 5.81 -10.96
C GLY A 67 -2.56 5.37 -10.25
N GLN A 68 -2.34 5.75 -8.99
CA GLN A 68 -1.18 5.29 -8.23
C GLN A 68 -1.25 3.79 -7.97
N ARG A 69 -0.07 3.18 -7.95
CA ARG A 69 0.08 1.77 -7.60
C ARG A 69 -0.10 1.57 -6.10
N ALA A 70 -0.83 0.53 -5.75
CA ALA A 70 -0.98 0.09 -4.38
C ALA A 70 -0.67 -1.39 -4.26
N THR A 71 -0.11 -1.80 -3.14
CA THR A 71 0.03 -3.20 -2.78
C THR A 71 -0.68 -3.45 -1.47
N PHE A 72 -1.24 -4.63 -1.32
CA PHE A 72 -1.89 -4.99 -0.08
C PHE A 72 -1.68 -6.47 0.27
N THR A 73 -1.68 -6.74 1.56
CA THR A 73 -1.67 -8.08 2.11
C THR A 73 -2.92 -8.28 2.94
N VAL A 74 -3.46 -9.47 2.93
CA VAL A 74 -4.62 -9.83 3.74
C VAL A 74 -4.19 -10.77 4.87
N ASP A 75 -4.81 -10.64 6.05
CA ASP A 75 -4.45 -11.44 7.22
C ASP A 75 -4.61 -12.95 6.98
N ALA A 76 -5.52 -13.32 6.06
CA ALA A 76 -5.70 -14.72 5.67
C ALA A 76 -4.52 -15.30 4.86
N TYR A 77 -3.75 -14.45 4.17
CA TYR A 77 -2.61 -14.82 3.33
C TYR A 77 -1.46 -13.82 3.50
N PRO A 78 -0.73 -13.87 4.64
CA PRO A 78 0.27 -12.87 4.98
C PRO A 78 1.51 -12.90 4.07
N ASN A 79 1.74 -14.01 3.37
CA ASN A 79 2.87 -14.17 2.45
C ASN A 79 2.53 -13.80 0.99
N ASP A 80 1.25 -13.62 0.68
CA ASP A 80 0.80 -13.26 -0.66
C ASP A 80 0.62 -11.73 -0.72
N VAL A 81 1.39 -11.07 -1.58
CA VAL A 81 1.23 -9.65 -1.87
C VAL A 81 0.36 -9.51 -3.11
N PHE A 82 -0.72 -8.78 -2.96
CA PHE A 82 -1.64 -8.45 -4.04
C PHE A 82 -1.36 -7.04 -4.55
N GLU A 83 -1.48 -6.86 -5.85
CA GLU A 83 -1.31 -5.56 -6.48
C GLU A 83 -2.66 -4.97 -6.88
N GLY A 84 -2.77 -3.67 -6.74
CA GLY A 84 -3.94 -2.90 -7.11
C GLY A 84 -3.57 -1.51 -7.60
N THR A 85 -4.57 -0.80 -8.08
CA THR A 85 -4.41 0.59 -8.53
C THR A 85 -5.50 1.43 -7.89
N VAL A 86 -5.14 2.64 -7.46
CA VAL A 86 -6.10 3.61 -6.93
C VAL A 86 -7.06 4.01 -8.05
N MET A 87 -8.35 3.71 -7.87
CA MET A 87 -9.39 4.03 -8.85
C MET A 87 -10.03 5.37 -8.57
N GLN A 88 -10.26 5.67 -7.30
CA GLN A 88 -11.00 6.87 -6.91
C GLN A 88 -10.65 7.26 -5.48
N VAL A 89 -10.51 8.55 -5.25
CA VAL A 89 -10.41 9.15 -3.93
C VAL A 89 -11.74 9.86 -3.62
N ARG A 90 -12.46 9.38 -2.60
CA ARG A 90 -13.72 9.99 -2.18
C ARG A 90 -13.44 11.11 -1.19
N LEU A 91 -13.83 12.33 -1.56
CA LEU A 91 -13.68 13.54 -0.76
C LEU A 91 -14.81 13.72 0.30
N GLY A 92 -15.48 12.66 0.67
CA GLY A 92 -16.52 12.67 1.70
C GLY A 92 -16.01 12.01 2.97
N GLU A 93 -16.30 12.59 4.13
CA GLU A 93 -16.05 11.92 5.40
C GLU A 93 -16.62 10.50 5.36
N SER A 94 -15.81 9.52 5.67
CA SER A 94 -16.32 8.19 5.96
C SER A 94 -17.13 8.31 7.25
N SER A 95 -18.43 8.63 7.12
CA SER A 95 -19.34 8.47 8.21
C SER A 95 -19.55 6.97 8.45
N SER A 96 -18.58 6.32 9.06
CA SER A 96 -18.84 5.06 9.72
C SER A 96 -19.81 5.37 10.85
N SER A 97 -21.10 5.37 10.52
CA SER A 97 -22.20 5.50 11.46
C SER A 97 -22.25 4.24 12.36
N SER A 98 -21.28 4.10 13.23
CA SER A 98 -21.47 3.37 14.46
C SER A 98 -22.04 4.38 15.46
N SER A 99 -23.38 4.47 15.47
CA SER A 99 -24.15 5.15 16.49
C SER A 99 -23.86 4.52 17.85
N THR A 100 -22.79 4.97 18.49
CA THR A 100 -22.65 4.88 19.94
C THR A 100 -21.92 6.15 20.36
N ALA A 101 -22.71 7.08 20.85
CA ALA A 101 -22.25 8.31 21.47
C ALA A 101 -21.30 7.99 22.62
N SER A 102 -20.01 8.16 22.40
CA SER A 102 -19.02 8.34 23.45
C SER A 102 -17.87 9.15 22.86
N SER A 103 -17.78 10.38 23.31
CA SER A 103 -16.70 11.34 23.18
C SER A 103 -15.33 10.73 22.90
N SER A 104 -14.83 10.84 21.67
CA SER A 104 -13.40 10.79 21.37
C SER A 104 -13.16 11.41 19.99
N SER A 105 -12.13 12.22 19.88
CA SER A 105 -11.60 12.91 18.71
C SER A 105 -12.05 12.31 17.38
N THR A 106 -12.85 13.05 16.62
CA THR A 106 -13.24 12.72 15.25
C THR A 106 -11.96 12.79 14.39
N VAL A 107 -11.34 11.67 14.16
CA VAL A 107 -10.30 11.58 13.15
C VAL A 107 -11.02 11.61 11.80
N VAL A 108 -10.71 12.62 10.99
CA VAL A 108 -11.24 12.73 9.64
C VAL A 108 -10.45 11.76 8.76
N THR A 109 -11.15 10.77 8.19
CA THR A 109 -10.57 9.83 7.25
C THR A 109 -11.27 9.93 5.90
N TYR A 110 -10.53 9.66 4.84
CA TYR A 110 -11.01 9.68 3.47
C TYR A 110 -11.00 8.26 2.90
N GLU A 111 -12.08 7.90 2.20
CA GLU A 111 -12.17 6.60 1.56
C GLU A 111 -11.43 6.60 0.22
N VAL A 112 -10.44 5.73 0.09
CA VAL A 112 -9.71 5.48 -1.16
C VAL A 112 -10.13 4.11 -1.70
N ILE A 113 -10.64 4.09 -2.92
CA ILE A 113 -11.06 2.86 -3.59
C ILE A 113 -9.91 2.35 -4.45
N ILE A 114 -9.47 1.14 -4.18
CA ILE A 114 -8.38 0.46 -4.87
C ILE A 114 -8.93 -0.74 -5.62
N SER A 115 -8.61 -0.86 -6.91
CA SER A 115 -8.91 -2.04 -7.70
C SER A 115 -8.07 -3.23 -7.21
N ALA A 116 -8.72 -4.36 -7.01
CA ALA A 116 -8.10 -5.58 -6.55
C ALA A 116 -8.48 -6.76 -7.46
N PRO A 117 -7.72 -7.01 -8.54
CA PRO A 117 -7.97 -8.15 -9.39
C PRO A 117 -7.78 -9.47 -8.63
N ASN A 118 -8.75 -10.37 -8.73
CA ASN A 118 -8.79 -11.64 -8.01
C ASN A 118 -8.98 -12.84 -8.95
N PRO A 119 -8.05 -13.10 -9.88
CA PRO A 119 -8.20 -14.20 -10.83
C PRO A 119 -8.18 -15.58 -10.17
N SER A 120 -7.53 -15.71 -9.04
CA SER A 120 -7.42 -16.96 -8.28
C SER A 120 -8.57 -17.20 -7.28
N LEU A 121 -9.51 -16.25 -7.15
CA LEU A 121 -10.62 -16.28 -6.19
C LEU A 121 -10.18 -16.49 -4.72
N LYS A 122 -8.92 -16.14 -4.40
CA LYS A 122 -8.38 -16.21 -3.04
C LYS A 122 -8.97 -15.11 -2.15
N LEU A 123 -9.19 -13.93 -2.71
CA LEU A 123 -9.80 -12.83 -1.98
C LEU A 123 -11.29 -13.09 -1.80
N LYS A 124 -11.75 -12.94 -0.57
CA LYS A 124 -13.15 -13.05 -0.21
C LYS A 124 -13.68 -11.70 0.27
N PRO A 125 -14.96 -11.41 0.10
CA PRO A 125 -15.55 -10.20 0.65
C PRO A 125 -15.38 -10.11 2.18
N ARG A 126 -15.18 -8.89 2.68
CA ARG A 126 -15.01 -8.57 4.10
C ARG A 126 -13.70 -9.05 4.74
N LEU A 127 -12.66 -9.31 3.97
CA LEU A 127 -11.33 -9.50 4.51
C LEU A 127 -10.72 -8.14 4.88
N THR A 128 -10.01 -8.10 5.99
CA THR A 128 -9.18 -6.96 6.36
C THR A 128 -7.87 -7.03 5.58
N ALA A 129 -7.43 -5.90 5.07
CA ALA A 129 -6.20 -5.78 4.29
C ALA A 129 -5.30 -4.67 4.85
N ASN A 130 -4.00 -4.93 4.88
CA ASN A 130 -2.99 -3.92 5.14
C ASN A 130 -2.48 -3.39 3.79
N ILE A 131 -2.66 -2.10 3.56
CA ILE A 131 -2.46 -1.47 2.26
C ILE A 131 -1.25 -0.54 2.32
N THR A 132 -0.44 -0.58 1.25
CA THR A 132 0.65 0.37 1.02
C THR A 132 0.39 1.04 -0.33
N ILE A 133 0.16 2.35 -0.32
CA ILE A 133 -0.02 3.17 -1.53
C ILE A 133 1.32 3.82 -1.83
N TYR A 134 1.79 3.70 -3.08
CA TYR A 134 3.02 4.32 -3.54
C TYR A 134 2.68 5.70 -4.13
N THR A 135 2.89 6.73 -3.32
CA THR A 135 2.61 8.11 -3.74
C THR A 135 3.63 8.62 -4.76
N LEU A 136 4.81 8.04 -4.75
CA LEU A 136 5.88 8.37 -5.67
C LEU A 136 6.64 7.11 -6.04
N ASP A 137 6.59 6.74 -7.31
CA ASP A 137 7.30 5.60 -7.87
C ASP A 137 8.18 6.09 -9.03
N ARG A 138 9.50 5.92 -8.88
CA ARG A 138 10.47 6.30 -9.89
C ARG A 138 11.22 5.06 -10.37
N HIS A 139 11.14 4.83 -11.66
CA HIS A 139 11.86 3.75 -12.34
C HIS A 139 13.14 4.28 -12.98
N ASP A 140 14.10 3.37 -13.17
CA ASP A 140 15.37 3.65 -13.87
C ASP A 140 16.20 4.79 -13.24
N VAL A 141 16.21 4.86 -11.91
CA VAL A 141 17.02 5.83 -11.16
C VAL A 141 18.21 5.16 -10.50
N LEU A 142 19.35 5.88 -10.50
CA LEU A 142 20.52 5.44 -9.76
C LEU A 142 20.24 5.52 -8.27
N SER A 143 20.32 4.41 -7.56
CA SER A 143 20.06 4.33 -6.13
C SER A 143 21.22 3.73 -5.36
N VAL A 144 21.43 4.24 -4.16
CA VAL A 144 22.45 3.73 -3.25
C VAL A 144 21.84 3.43 -1.88
N PRO A 145 22.38 2.47 -1.12
CA PRO A 145 21.96 2.27 0.25
C PRO A 145 22.17 3.54 1.08
N THR A 146 21.15 4.01 1.78
CA THR A 146 21.20 5.25 2.61
C THR A 146 22.36 5.24 3.62
N ARG A 147 22.77 4.07 4.08
CA ARG A 147 23.94 3.92 4.95
C ARG A 147 25.25 4.35 4.30
N ALA A 148 25.38 4.25 2.96
CA ALA A 148 26.59 4.69 2.25
C ALA A 148 26.82 6.20 2.35
N LEU A 149 25.75 6.98 2.42
CA LEU A 149 25.80 8.44 2.59
C LEU A 149 26.24 8.87 4.01
N ARG A 150 26.09 7.99 4.99
CA ARG A 150 26.48 8.24 6.38
C ARG A 150 27.86 7.72 6.71
N PHE A 151 28.46 6.96 5.80
CA PHE A 151 29.81 6.43 6.00
C PHE A 151 30.84 7.55 5.94
N THR A 152 31.72 7.58 6.94
CA THR A 152 32.91 8.45 6.96
C THR A 152 34.11 7.57 7.31
N PRO A 153 35.18 7.58 6.49
CA PRO A 153 36.38 6.81 6.82
C PRO A 153 37.05 7.39 8.08
N ASP A 154 37.10 6.58 9.13
CA ASP A 154 37.80 6.92 10.35
C ASP A 154 39.27 6.41 10.26
N ALA A 155 40.23 7.17 10.76
CA ALA A 155 41.63 6.81 10.78
C ALA A 155 41.91 5.45 11.45
N LEU A 156 41.07 5.06 12.41
CA LEU A 156 41.16 3.75 13.10
C LEU A 156 40.70 2.59 12.20
N LEU A 157 39.81 2.85 11.23
CA LEU A 157 39.26 1.84 10.31
C LEU A 157 40.12 1.70 9.07
N VAL A 158 40.79 2.77 8.66
CA VAL A 158 41.46 2.89 7.37
C VAL A 158 42.94 2.55 7.48
N GLY A 159 43.53 2.71 8.70
CA GLY A 159 44.94 2.44 8.99
C GLY A 159 45.88 3.58 8.56
N ASP A 160 47.07 3.66 9.18
CA ASP A 160 48.02 4.76 9.02
C ASP A 160 48.59 4.99 7.61
N LYS A 161 48.39 4.05 6.69
CA LYS A 161 48.93 4.12 5.32
C LYS A 161 47.87 4.48 4.25
N ALA A 162 46.67 4.73 4.67
CA ALA A 162 45.58 5.08 3.70
C ALA A 162 45.59 6.56 3.39
N VAL A 163 45.36 6.89 2.15
CA VAL A 163 45.21 8.25 1.68
C VAL A 163 43.70 8.56 1.60
N VAL A 164 43.26 9.54 2.37
CA VAL A 164 41.88 10.00 2.39
C VAL A 164 41.78 11.32 1.64
N ASN A 165 41.17 11.33 0.49
CA ASN A 165 40.82 12.52 -0.27
C ASN A 165 39.40 12.92 0.06
N ASP A 166 39.22 13.77 1.07
CA ASP A 166 37.90 14.29 1.46
C ASP A 166 37.59 15.58 0.70
N ILE A 167 36.31 15.82 0.50
CA ILE A 167 35.74 17.05 -0.09
C ILE A 167 34.68 17.61 0.83
N GLU A 168 34.52 18.92 0.86
CA GLU A 168 33.46 19.57 1.62
C GLU A 168 32.18 19.56 0.78
N ALA A 169 31.25 18.65 1.14
CA ALA A 169 29.95 18.52 0.49
C ALA A 169 28.91 18.07 1.52
N GLU A 170 27.67 18.46 1.30
CA GLU A 170 26.52 18.12 2.16
C GLU A 170 26.27 16.61 2.15
N HIS A 171 26.30 16.01 0.96
CA HIS A 171 26.20 14.57 0.76
C HIS A 171 27.39 14.07 -0.05
N LYS A 172 28.03 13.01 0.44
CA LYS A 172 29.19 12.42 -0.20
C LYS A 172 29.13 10.89 -0.16
N LEU A 173 29.64 10.29 -1.21
CA LEU A 173 29.87 8.84 -1.32
C LEU A 173 31.34 8.56 -1.38
N TRP A 174 31.74 7.47 -0.75
CA TRP A 174 33.12 7.07 -0.71
C TRP A 174 33.38 5.88 -1.63
N THR A 175 34.41 6.03 -2.45
CA THR A 175 34.96 4.95 -3.27
C THR A 175 36.33 4.55 -2.78
N ARG A 176 36.71 3.30 -2.96
CA ARG A 176 38.03 2.79 -2.58
C ARG A 176 38.75 2.26 -3.81
N GLN A 177 39.95 2.76 -4.05
CA GLN A 177 40.89 2.21 -5.02
C GLN A 177 42.19 1.81 -4.31
N GLY A 178 42.33 0.49 -4.06
CA GLY A 178 43.47 -0.02 -3.30
C GLY A 178 43.47 0.53 -1.85
N ASN A 179 44.40 1.44 -1.57
CA ASN A 179 44.55 2.06 -0.25
C ASN A 179 44.14 3.55 -0.21
N THR A 180 43.53 4.02 -1.30
CA THR A 180 43.06 5.41 -1.44
C THR A 180 41.55 5.46 -1.33
N PHE A 181 41.05 6.31 -0.44
CA PHE A 181 39.64 6.60 -0.26
C PHE A 181 39.35 7.97 -0.86
N THR A 182 38.43 8.03 -1.79
CA THR A 182 38.04 9.26 -2.47
C THR A 182 36.58 9.56 -2.23
N ALA A 183 36.30 10.77 -1.72
CA ALA A 183 34.95 11.27 -1.59
C ALA A 183 34.46 11.84 -2.92
N HIS A 184 33.23 11.56 -3.27
CA HIS A 184 32.52 12.13 -4.39
C HIS A 184 31.32 12.91 -3.87
N ALA A 185 31.24 14.20 -4.22
CA ALA A 185 30.03 14.99 -3.96
C ALA A 185 28.89 14.44 -4.77
N VAL A 186 27.76 14.21 -4.14
CA VAL A 186 26.56 13.68 -4.79
C VAL A 186 25.36 14.54 -4.43
N GLU A 187 24.49 14.70 -5.40
CA GLU A 187 23.18 15.29 -5.20
C GLU A 187 22.17 14.17 -4.99
N THR A 188 21.51 14.20 -3.85
CA THR A 188 20.53 13.18 -3.48
C THR A 188 19.13 13.62 -3.87
N GLY A 189 18.35 12.68 -4.37
CA GLY A 189 16.93 12.86 -4.63
C GLY A 189 16.08 12.30 -3.48
N ILE A 190 15.10 11.49 -3.84
CA ILE A 190 14.14 10.91 -2.90
C ILE A 190 14.77 9.76 -2.13
N SER A 191 14.49 9.71 -0.84
CA SER A 191 14.86 8.59 0.03
C SER A 191 13.64 7.74 0.33
N GLY A 192 13.69 6.45 -0.04
CA GLY A 192 12.65 5.47 0.22
C GLY A 192 13.19 4.26 0.98
N GLY A 193 12.84 4.10 2.24
CA GLY A 193 13.29 2.97 3.06
C GLY A 193 14.81 2.94 3.24
N ASN A 194 15.47 1.93 2.67
CA ASN A 194 16.93 1.73 2.79
C ASN A 194 17.73 2.29 1.61
N LEU A 195 17.06 2.82 0.59
CA LEU A 195 17.69 3.34 -0.63
C LEU A 195 17.46 4.84 -0.74
N THR A 196 18.45 5.54 -1.30
CA THR A 196 18.38 6.96 -1.64
C THR A 196 18.75 7.13 -3.11
N GLU A 197 17.93 7.86 -3.83
CA GLU A 197 18.18 8.24 -5.21
C GLU A 197 19.39 9.16 -5.30
N ILE A 198 20.23 8.97 -6.32
CA ILE A 198 21.33 9.86 -6.66
C ILE A 198 20.99 10.51 -8.01
N VAL A 199 20.86 11.82 -7.98
CA VAL A 199 20.54 12.62 -9.17
C VAL A 199 21.79 12.89 -9.99
N SER A 200 22.91 13.18 -9.31
CA SER A 200 24.19 13.48 -9.96
C SER A 200 25.38 13.18 -9.04
N GLY A 201 26.58 13.09 -9.61
CA GLY A 201 27.85 13.00 -8.86
C GLY A 201 28.58 11.68 -8.96
N ILE A 202 27.92 10.59 -9.37
CA ILE A 202 28.54 9.28 -9.54
C ILE A 202 27.97 8.54 -10.76
N ALA A 203 28.78 7.72 -11.41
CA ALA A 203 28.36 6.94 -12.57
C ALA A 203 27.84 5.56 -12.15
N GLU A 204 26.93 5.02 -12.93
CA GLU A 204 26.44 3.65 -12.78
C GLU A 204 27.58 2.64 -12.82
N GLY A 205 27.54 1.62 -11.98
CA GLY A 205 28.57 0.58 -11.89
C GLY A 205 29.79 0.96 -11.04
N THR A 206 29.82 2.15 -10.43
CA THR A 206 30.90 2.53 -9.53
C THR A 206 30.76 1.81 -8.18
N GLU A 207 31.84 1.17 -7.73
CA GLU A 207 31.89 0.52 -6.41
C GLU A 207 31.95 1.55 -5.31
N ILE A 208 30.97 1.53 -4.39
CA ILE A 208 30.86 2.42 -3.26
C ILE A 208 31.04 1.68 -1.94
N ILE A 209 31.54 2.37 -0.93
CA ILE A 209 31.66 1.83 0.42
C ILE A 209 30.36 2.06 1.18
N THR A 210 29.77 0.99 1.65
CA THR A 210 28.54 1.05 2.44
C THR A 210 28.79 0.92 3.93
N GLU A 211 29.86 0.18 4.30
CA GLU A 211 30.21 -0.10 5.69
C GLU A 211 31.67 -0.56 5.77
N ALA A 212 32.33 -0.29 6.87
CA ALA A 212 33.63 -0.84 7.18
C ALA A 212 33.61 -1.44 8.59
N THR A 213 34.10 -2.67 8.70
CA THR A 213 34.25 -3.37 9.98
C THR A 213 35.72 -3.65 10.25
N LEU A 214 36.14 -3.51 11.50
CA LEU A 214 37.45 -3.99 11.92
C LEU A 214 37.46 -5.52 11.82
N ALA A 215 38.39 -6.07 11.05
CA ALA A 215 38.65 -7.48 11.13
C ALA A 215 39.25 -7.78 12.50
N THR A 216 38.48 -8.45 13.35
CA THR A 216 38.99 -8.97 14.62
C THR A 216 40.01 -10.06 14.28
N LEU A 217 41.25 -9.82 14.60
CA LEU A 217 42.36 -10.80 14.54
C LEU A 217 42.17 -11.90 15.57
#